data_584c6a2cd15f5d9bf029ec5e766e81bb
#
_entry.id   584c6a2cd15f5d9bf029ec5e766e81bb
#
_cell.length_a   1.000
_cell.length_b   1.000
_cell.length_c   1.000
_cell.angle_alpha   90.00
_cell.angle_beta   90.00
_cell.angle_gamma   90.00
#
_symmetry.space_group_name_H-M   'P 1'
#
loop_
_entity.id
_entity.type
_entity.pdbx_description
1 polymer ?
#
loop_
_entity_poly.entity_id
_entity_poly.type
_entity_poly.pdbx_seq_one_letter_code
_entity_poly.pdbx_strand_id
1 'polypeptide(L)' 'MAKSNRNDAWHDSYKAIFAKTGCIRLTLEQVSVCMGIPARYVRKRYPDGWANMAGHKGKGRGNTIRLDTLLDQEFRTY' A
#
# COMPACT_ATOMS: atom_id res chain seq x y z
N MET A 1 8.61 5.28 -23.34
CA MET A 1 8.74 5.06 -21.91
C MET A 1 7.44 5.42 -21.20
N ALA A 2 6.98 4.55 -20.35
CA ALA A 2 5.77 4.83 -19.59
C ALA A 2 6.05 5.94 -18.58
N LYS A 3 5.09 6.84 -18.44
CA LYS A 3 5.20 7.88 -17.45
C LYS A 3 4.85 7.33 -16.08
N SER A 4 5.61 7.74 -15.10
CA SER A 4 5.33 7.38 -13.72
C SER A 4 4.27 8.32 -13.16
N ASN A 5 3.36 7.78 -12.34
CA ASN A 5 2.43 8.59 -11.58
C ASN A 5 3.06 9.11 -10.30
N ARG A 6 4.36 8.89 -10.15
CA ARG A 6 5.08 9.20 -8.91
C ARG A 6 5.52 10.66 -8.90
N ASN A 7 4.55 11.54 -8.76
CA ASN A 7 4.83 12.97 -8.65
C ASN A 7 5.26 13.34 -7.23
N ASP A 8 5.37 14.64 -6.97
CA ASP A 8 5.80 15.11 -5.65
C ASP A 8 4.86 14.66 -4.54
N ALA A 9 3.55 14.65 -4.81
CA ALA A 9 2.58 14.20 -3.82
C ALA A 9 2.79 12.72 -3.48
N TRP A 10 3.12 11.91 -4.47
CA TRP A 10 3.43 10.50 -4.25
C TRP A 10 4.64 10.35 -3.32
N HIS A 11 5.70 11.08 -3.61
CA HIS A 11 6.93 11.02 -2.81
C HIS A 11 6.72 11.55 -1.41
N ASP A 12 5.96 12.63 -1.25
CA ASP A 12 5.65 13.17 0.06
C ASP A 12 4.85 12.17 0.89
N SER A 13 3.87 11.52 0.27
CA SER A 13 3.08 10.50 0.95
C SER A 13 3.92 9.30 1.34
N TYR A 14 4.83 8.89 0.46
CA TYR A 14 5.74 7.79 0.77
C TYR A 14 6.58 8.10 2.00
N LYS A 15 7.18 9.29 2.02
CA LYS A 15 8.01 9.70 3.15
C LYS A 15 7.21 9.79 4.44
N ALA A 16 6.01 10.34 4.36
CA ALA A 16 5.17 10.51 5.54
C ALA A 16 4.76 9.17 6.14
N ILE A 17 4.32 8.24 5.30
CA ILE A 17 3.89 6.92 5.77
C ILE A 17 5.09 6.12 6.27
N PHE A 18 6.19 6.18 5.56
CA PHE A 18 7.40 5.48 5.99
C PHE A 18 7.90 6.02 7.33
N ALA A 19 7.86 7.32 7.53
CA ALA A 19 8.26 7.92 8.79
C ALA A 19 7.34 7.47 9.93
N LYS A 20 6.06 7.30 9.63
CA LYS A 20 5.08 6.91 10.63
C LYS A 20 5.16 5.44 11.00
N THR A 21 5.40 4.56 10.02
CA THR A 21 5.37 3.12 10.21
C THR A 21 6.75 2.49 10.32
N GLY A 22 7.75 3.10 9.70
CA GLY A 22 9.09 2.54 9.63
C GLY A 22 9.18 1.30 8.72
N CYS A 23 8.17 1.06 7.89
CA CYS A 23 8.08 -0.15 7.09
C CYS A 23 7.83 0.16 5.62
N ILE A 24 8.46 -0.61 4.74
CA ILE A 24 8.19 -0.52 3.31
C ILE A 24 7.11 -1.50 2.88
N ARG A 25 6.68 -2.38 3.79
CA ARG A 25 5.59 -3.33 3.55
C ARG A 25 4.63 -3.22 4.71
N LEU A 26 3.39 -2.92 4.39
CA LEU A 26 2.36 -2.60 5.38
C LEU A 26 1.35 -3.71 5.50
N THR A 27 0.86 -3.92 6.72
CA THR A 27 -0.26 -4.83 6.96
C THR A 27 -1.57 -4.14 6.60
N LEU A 28 -2.63 -4.94 6.52
CA LEU A 28 -3.97 -4.42 6.25
C LEU A 28 -4.35 -3.34 7.28
N GLU A 29 -4.04 -3.59 8.54
CA GLU A 29 -4.37 -2.64 9.60
C GLU A 29 -3.57 -1.36 9.49
N GLN A 30 -2.30 -1.46 9.15
CA GLN A 30 -1.47 -0.26 8.96
C GLN A 30 -2.00 0.59 7.82
N VAL A 31 -2.42 -0.03 6.72
CA VAL A 31 -3.01 0.70 5.61
C VAL A 31 -4.30 1.38 6.03
N SER A 32 -5.12 0.66 6.78
CA SER A 32 -6.38 1.21 7.30
C SER A 32 -6.13 2.48 8.10
N VAL A 33 -5.18 2.44 9.00
CA VAL A 33 -4.85 3.59 9.86
C VAL A 33 -4.26 4.73 9.02
N CYS A 34 -3.30 4.41 8.16
CA CYS A 34 -2.60 5.44 7.38
C CYS A 34 -3.50 6.14 6.38
N MET A 35 -4.42 5.39 5.78
CA MET A 35 -5.29 5.93 4.73
C MET A 35 -6.64 6.40 5.27
N GLY A 36 -6.93 6.11 6.51
CA GLY A 36 -8.18 6.55 7.12
C GLY A 36 -9.41 5.85 6.58
N ILE A 37 -9.27 4.59 6.16
CA ILE A 37 -10.41 3.82 5.66
C ILE A 37 -10.56 2.55 6.49
N PRO A 38 -11.80 2.06 6.67
CA PRO A 38 -12.02 0.82 7.42
C PRO A 38 -11.27 -0.34 6.80
N ALA A 39 -10.72 -1.22 7.63
CA ALA A 39 -9.93 -2.34 7.17
C ALA A 39 -10.66 -3.21 6.14
N ARG A 40 -11.97 -3.37 6.31
CA ARG A 40 -12.78 -4.19 5.40
C ARG A 40 -12.85 -3.61 3.99
N TYR A 41 -12.56 -2.32 3.83
CA TYR A 41 -12.59 -1.65 2.52
C TYR A 41 -11.22 -1.49 1.90
N VAL A 42 -10.16 -1.79 2.64
CA VAL A 42 -8.79 -1.57 2.17
C VAL A 42 -8.51 -2.33 0.88
N ARG A 43 -8.87 -3.61 0.83
CA ARG A 43 -8.60 -4.42 -0.37
C ARG A 43 -9.48 -4.03 -1.54
N LYS A 44 -10.62 -3.44 -1.28
CA LYS A 44 -11.46 -2.94 -2.36
C LYS A 44 -10.88 -1.67 -2.96
N ARG A 45 -10.34 -0.83 -2.10
CA ARG A 45 -9.71 0.42 -2.53
C ARG A 45 -8.38 0.16 -3.24
N TYR A 46 -7.62 -0.80 -2.74
CA TYR A 46 -6.29 -1.14 -3.29
C TYR A 46 -6.25 -2.64 -3.57
N PRO A 47 -6.79 -3.06 -4.71
CA PRO A 47 -6.96 -4.50 -4.98
C PRO A 47 -5.68 -5.24 -5.36
N ASP A 48 -4.65 -4.53 -5.78
CA ASP A 48 -3.44 -5.15 -6.30
C ASP A 48 -2.28 -5.11 -5.31
N GLY A 49 -1.37 -6.08 -5.44
CA GLY A 49 -0.12 -6.04 -4.72
C GLY A 49 -0.11 -6.71 -3.35
N TRP A 50 -1.21 -7.30 -2.94
CA TRP A 50 -1.27 -7.99 -1.66
C TRP A 50 -0.55 -9.33 -1.72
N ALA A 51 0.30 -9.58 -0.72
CA ALA A 51 1.10 -10.80 -0.68
C ALA A 51 1.37 -11.18 0.78
N ASN A 52 1.63 -12.45 1.00
CA ASN A 52 2.04 -12.92 2.32
C ASN A 52 3.50 -12.57 2.55
N MET A 53 3.85 -12.36 3.81
CA MET A 53 5.24 -12.15 4.17
C MET A 53 6.06 -13.39 3.88
N ALA A 54 7.34 -13.18 3.66
CA ALA A 54 8.26 -14.29 3.40
C ALA A 54 8.20 -15.30 4.54
N GLY A 55 8.14 -16.56 4.18
CA GLY A 55 8.07 -17.65 5.15
C GLY A 55 6.69 -17.93 5.70
N HIS A 56 5.72 -17.11 5.36
CA HIS A 56 4.36 -17.28 5.83
C HIS A 56 3.58 -18.14 4.83
N LYS A 57 2.98 -19.20 5.31
CA LYS A 57 2.22 -20.11 4.46
C LYS A 57 0.73 -19.87 4.62
N GLY A 58 0.27 -18.78 4.08
CA GLY A 58 -1.14 -18.49 4.09
C GLY A 58 -1.80 -18.98 2.83
N LYS A 59 -3.10 -19.18 2.91
CA LYS A 59 -3.91 -19.46 1.73
C LYS A 59 -4.69 -18.23 1.36
N GLY A 60 -4.96 -18.09 0.07
CA GLY A 60 -5.71 -16.97 -0.43
C GLY A 60 -4.87 -15.72 -0.55
N ARG A 61 -5.51 -14.57 -0.33
CA ARG A 61 -4.84 -13.29 -0.51
C ARG A 61 -3.83 -13.03 0.59
N GLY A 62 -2.75 -12.35 0.23
CA GLY A 62 -1.79 -11.92 1.21
C GLY A 62 -2.36 -10.82 2.10
N ASN A 63 -1.69 -10.59 3.21
CA ASN A 63 -2.11 -9.60 4.18
C ASN A 63 -1.16 -8.41 4.28
N THR A 64 -0.20 -8.31 3.38
CA THR A 64 0.71 -7.17 3.33
C THR A 64 0.81 -6.62 1.91
N ILE A 65 1.12 -5.34 1.81
CA ILE A 65 1.29 -4.66 0.54
C ILE A 65 2.51 -3.75 0.63
N ARG A 66 3.27 -3.66 -0.45
CA ARG A 66 4.40 -2.74 -0.48
C ARG A 66 3.89 -1.31 -0.54
N LEU A 67 4.61 -0.42 0.15
CA LEU A 67 4.21 0.98 0.20
C LEU A 67 4.18 1.62 -1.19
N ASP A 68 5.18 1.32 -2.03
CA ASP A 68 5.19 1.87 -3.38
C ASP A 68 4.01 1.37 -4.20
N THR A 69 3.68 0.09 -4.10
CA THR A 69 2.53 -0.47 -4.80
C THR A 69 1.22 0.14 -4.32
N LEU A 70 1.11 0.36 -3.01
CA LEU A 70 -0.07 0.99 -2.42
C LEU A 70 -0.26 2.39 -2.99
N LEU A 71 0.80 3.17 -3.00
CA LEU A 71 0.72 4.55 -3.47
C LEU A 71 0.53 4.65 -4.98
N ASP A 72 1.06 3.71 -5.74
CA ASP A 72 0.81 3.68 -7.18
C ASP A 72 -0.69 3.56 -7.47
N GLN A 73 -1.40 2.80 -6.64
CA GLN A 73 -2.86 2.68 -6.80
C GLN A 73 -3.57 3.93 -6.30
N GLU A 74 -3.10 4.53 -5.20
CA GLU A 74 -3.71 5.72 -4.65
C GLU A 74 -3.61 6.89 -5.62
N PHE A 75 -2.49 7.03 -6.31
CA PHE A 75 -2.26 8.14 -7.23
C PHE A 75 -2.45 7.75 -8.70
N ARG A 76 -3.15 6.67 -8.94
CA ARG A 76 -3.38 6.23 -10.31
C ARG A 76 -4.21 7.25 -11.06
N THR A 77 -3.75 7.56 -12.28
CA THR A 77 -4.42 8.50 -13.15
C THR A 77 -5.21 7.73 -14.21
N TYR A 78 -6.41 8.16 -14.47
CA TYR A 78 -7.28 7.53 -15.48
C TYR A 78 -7.49 8.42 -16.68
#